data_7b240f783879931c8b419a9fcd2a5ff4
#
_entry.id   7b240f783879931c8b419a9fcd2a5ff4
#
_cell.length_a   1.000
_cell.length_b   1.000
_cell.length_c   1.000
_cell.angle_alpha   90.00
_cell.angle_beta   90.00
_cell.angle_gamma   90.00
#
_symmetry.space_group_name_H-M   'P 1'
#
loop_
_entity.id
_entity.type
_entity.pdbx_description
1 polymer ?
#
loop_
_entity_poly.entity_id
_entity_poly.type
_entity_poly.pdbx_seq_one_letter_code
_entity_poly.pdbx_strand_id
1 'polypeptide(L)'
;DAGSSEGVYWEPSRGQIDAEKLEGFDAIVHLAGENIAGKRWSTKQKRRIRDSRVSSTELLVKTVSGLANPPNVLVSASAIGFYGDRGDETLDDEASPSDETFLSRTAQEWEQATDLLQDSNVRLVKTRFGIVLSPQGGALKELLRPFNFCLGGKVGNGRQYWSWVTIDDVVQSLMFCLQNNAISGPVNVVSPNACTNLEFVKALGSVLRRPTILPLPGFVARTVLGEMAEELLLHSTRVVPNKLLEHGYQFRDPVLTDALSILLGRSGKNHD
;
A
#
# COMPACT_ATOMS: atom_id res chain seq x y z
N ASP A 1 -11.37 17.69 -4.07
CA ASP A 1 -12.25 18.68 -3.42
C ASP A 1 -13.07 19.41 -4.47
N ALA A 2 -14.36 19.05 -4.58
CA ALA A 2 -15.31 19.70 -5.48
C ALA A 2 -15.65 21.12 -4.94
N GLY A 3 -14.73 22.06 -5.01
CA GLY A 3 -14.98 23.41 -4.52
C GLY A 3 -13.79 24.35 -4.38
N SER A 4 -12.55 23.88 -4.56
CA SER A 4 -11.43 24.81 -4.64
C SER A 4 -11.26 25.32 -6.08
N SER A 5 -11.12 26.63 -6.26
CA SER A 5 -10.87 27.27 -7.57
C SER A 5 -9.52 26.86 -8.21
N GLU A 6 -8.70 26.10 -7.50
CA GLU A 6 -7.37 25.65 -7.90
C GLU A 6 -7.28 24.14 -8.21
N GLY A 7 -8.33 23.36 -7.89
CA GLY A 7 -8.31 21.89 -8.08
C GLY A 7 -8.81 21.45 -9.45
N VAL A 8 -8.33 20.29 -9.91
CA VAL A 8 -8.87 19.57 -11.05
C VAL A 8 -10.16 18.88 -10.64
N TYR A 9 -11.26 19.10 -11.36
CA TYR A 9 -12.49 18.35 -11.12
C TYR A 9 -12.27 16.87 -11.44
N TRP A 10 -12.67 16.02 -10.50
CA TRP A 10 -12.45 14.58 -10.56
C TRP A 10 -13.63 13.81 -9.97
N GLU A 11 -14.43 13.14 -10.81
CA GLU A 11 -15.58 12.32 -10.41
C GLU A 11 -15.59 11.00 -11.21
N PRO A 12 -14.76 10.02 -10.82
CA PRO A 12 -14.63 8.75 -11.56
C PRO A 12 -15.93 7.96 -11.68
N SER A 13 -16.81 8.05 -10.68
CA SER A 13 -18.10 7.35 -10.69
C SER A 13 -19.02 7.82 -11.83
N ARG A 14 -18.77 9.00 -12.36
CA ARG A 14 -19.48 9.60 -13.51
C ARG A 14 -18.63 9.62 -14.78
N GLY A 15 -17.40 9.12 -14.71
CA GLY A 15 -16.47 9.20 -15.83
C GLY A 15 -16.06 10.63 -16.19
N GLN A 16 -16.02 11.54 -15.20
CA GLN A 16 -15.76 12.96 -15.42
C GLN A 16 -14.43 13.39 -14.82
N ILE A 17 -13.64 14.09 -15.63
CA ILE A 17 -12.38 14.71 -15.24
C ILE A 17 -12.18 15.97 -16.10
N ASP A 18 -11.66 17.03 -15.49
CA ASP A 18 -11.31 18.28 -16.19
C ASP A 18 -9.95 18.10 -16.87
N ALA A 19 -9.98 17.60 -18.12
CA ALA A 19 -8.77 17.28 -18.88
C ALA A 19 -7.91 18.52 -19.17
N GLU A 20 -8.53 19.68 -19.46
CA GLU A 20 -7.80 20.92 -19.79
C GLU A 20 -6.89 21.37 -18.64
N LYS A 21 -7.32 21.11 -17.40
CA LYS A 21 -6.52 21.43 -16.20
C LYS A 21 -5.39 20.44 -15.92
N LEU A 22 -5.29 19.36 -16.67
CA LEU A 22 -4.16 18.42 -16.56
C LEU A 22 -3.03 18.72 -17.57
N GLU A 23 -3.27 19.62 -18.53
CA GLU A 23 -2.27 20.01 -19.52
C GLU A 23 -1.05 20.66 -18.88
N GLY A 24 0.13 20.20 -19.27
CA GLY A 24 1.42 20.81 -18.90
C GLY A 24 1.89 20.55 -17.47
N PHE A 25 1.27 19.61 -16.73
CA PHE A 25 1.86 19.14 -15.50
C PHE A 25 3.10 18.27 -15.77
N ASP A 26 4.14 18.42 -14.96
CA ASP A 26 5.36 17.60 -15.07
C ASP A 26 5.11 16.15 -14.64
N ALA A 27 4.25 15.94 -13.64
CA ALA A 27 4.02 14.66 -13.03
C ALA A 27 2.61 14.50 -12.47
N ILE A 28 2.10 13.27 -12.46
CA ILE A 28 0.86 12.90 -11.77
C ILE A 28 1.15 11.76 -10.80
N VAL A 29 0.63 11.87 -9.56
CA VAL A 29 0.65 10.79 -8.57
C VAL A 29 -0.79 10.38 -8.28
N HIS A 30 -1.17 9.16 -8.67
CA HIS A 30 -2.50 8.61 -8.51
C HIS A 30 -2.56 7.61 -7.35
N LEU A 31 -3.12 8.05 -6.22
CA LEU A 31 -3.25 7.26 -4.98
C LEU A 31 -4.71 6.98 -4.60
N ALA A 32 -5.67 7.28 -5.49
CA ALA A 32 -7.07 7.15 -5.17
C ALA A 32 -7.50 5.68 -5.00
N GLY A 33 -8.31 5.41 -3.99
CA GLY A 33 -8.87 4.09 -3.76
C GLY A 33 -9.74 4.03 -2.50
N GLU A 34 -10.81 3.25 -2.56
CA GLU A 34 -11.69 2.95 -1.40
C GLU A 34 -10.91 2.21 -0.30
N ASN A 35 -11.18 2.55 0.96
CA ASN A 35 -10.56 1.84 2.09
C ASN A 35 -10.98 0.37 2.12
N ILE A 36 -10.00 -0.53 2.03
CA ILE A 36 -10.23 -1.99 1.98
C ILE A 36 -10.67 -2.56 3.33
N ALA A 37 -10.26 -1.95 4.45
CA ALA A 37 -10.54 -2.42 5.81
C ALA A 37 -11.70 -1.68 6.49
N GLY A 38 -12.30 -0.68 5.84
CA GLY A 38 -13.33 0.17 6.44
C GLY A 38 -14.67 -0.54 6.69
N LYS A 39 -14.97 -1.61 5.95
CA LYS A 39 -16.21 -2.38 6.03
C LYS A 39 -15.97 -3.84 5.68
N ARG A 40 -16.79 -4.74 6.25
CA ARG A 40 -16.77 -6.16 5.87
C ARG A 40 -17.04 -6.32 4.37
N TRP A 41 -16.32 -7.24 3.73
CA TRP A 41 -16.42 -7.48 2.29
C TRP A 41 -17.72 -8.20 1.91
N SER A 42 -18.67 -7.43 1.42
CA SER A 42 -19.81 -7.91 0.66
C SER A 42 -19.50 -7.79 -0.84
N THR A 43 -20.28 -8.41 -1.70
CA THR A 43 -20.18 -8.26 -3.16
C THR A 43 -20.19 -6.77 -3.57
N LYS A 44 -21.04 -5.96 -2.93
CA LYS A 44 -21.12 -4.52 -3.19
C LYS A 44 -19.83 -3.80 -2.75
N GLN A 45 -19.28 -4.15 -1.58
CA GLN A 45 -18.04 -3.54 -1.09
C GLN A 45 -16.82 -3.94 -1.93
N LYS A 46 -16.72 -5.20 -2.33
CA LYS A 46 -15.67 -5.66 -3.25
C LYS A 46 -15.72 -4.91 -4.59
N ARG A 47 -16.91 -4.74 -5.16
CA ARG A 47 -17.07 -3.93 -6.38
C ARG A 47 -16.59 -2.50 -6.18
N ARG A 48 -16.95 -1.83 -5.06
CA ARG A 48 -16.47 -0.48 -4.77
C ARG A 48 -14.96 -0.41 -4.63
N ILE A 49 -14.35 -1.40 -3.95
CA ILE A 49 -12.89 -1.49 -3.80
C ILE A 49 -12.22 -1.60 -5.17
N ARG A 50 -12.73 -2.48 -6.03
CA ARG A 50 -12.22 -2.68 -7.39
C ARG A 50 -12.43 -1.43 -8.26
N ASP A 51 -13.65 -0.95 -8.38
CA ASP A 51 -14.00 0.14 -9.30
C ASP A 51 -13.31 1.45 -8.90
N SER A 52 -13.15 1.72 -7.60
CA SER A 52 -12.40 2.89 -7.11
C SER A 52 -10.93 2.89 -7.52
N ARG A 53 -10.38 1.76 -7.95
CA ARG A 53 -9.01 1.59 -8.42
C ARG A 53 -8.96 1.47 -9.94
N VAL A 54 -9.61 0.45 -10.48
CA VAL A 54 -9.55 0.12 -11.90
C VAL A 54 -10.20 1.24 -12.73
N SER A 55 -11.49 1.52 -12.52
CA SER A 55 -12.21 2.50 -13.35
C SER A 55 -11.68 3.93 -13.18
N SER A 56 -11.20 4.28 -11.98
CA SER A 56 -10.58 5.59 -11.78
C SER A 56 -9.24 5.71 -12.51
N THR A 57 -8.44 4.65 -12.53
CA THR A 57 -7.17 4.63 -13.26
C THR A 57 -7.39 4.62 -14.76
N GLU A 58 -8.34 3.82 -15.28
CA GLU A 58 -8.74 3.83 -16.69
C GLU A 58 -9.14 5.23 -17.16
N LEU A 59 -9.98 5.93 -16.37
CA LEU A 59 -10.39 7.29 -16.68
C LEU A 59 -9.20 8.25 -16.76
N LEU A 60 -8.31 8.22 -15.74
CA LEU A 60 -7.13 9.07 -15.69
C LEU A 60 -6.20 8.78 -16.87
N VAL A 61 -5.87 7.52 -17.11
CA VAL A 61 -4.96 7.08 -18.17
C VAL A 61 -5.48 7.44 -19.54
N LYS A 62 -6.78 7.21 -19.80
CA LYS A 62 -7.45 7.63 -21.04
C LYS A 62 -7.37 9.14 -21.23
N THR A 63 -7.56 9.92 -20.17
CA THR A 63 -7.46 11.37 -20.23
C THR A 63 -6.03 11.79 -20.54
N VAL A 64 -5.05 11.28 -19.81
CA VAL A 64 -3.63 11.58 -20.00
C VAL A 64 -3.14 11.23 -21.42
N SER A 65 -3.60 10.10 -21.98
CA SER A 65 -3.23 9.70 -23.36
C SER A 65 -3.79 10.64 -24.44
N GLY A 66 -4.81 11.44 -24.12
CA GLY A 66 -5.41 12.40 -25.04
C GLY A 66 -4.91 13.84 -24.88
N LEU A 67 -4.01 14.12 -23.92
CA LEU A 67 -3.47 15.47 -23.71
C LEU A 67 -2.51 15.86 -24.81
N ALA A 68 -2.50 17.13 -25.14
CA ALA A 68 -1.51 17.70 -26.08
C ALA A 68 -0.12 17.83 -25.45
N ASN A 69 -0.07 18.10 -24.14
CA ASN A 69 1.14 18.20 -23.34
C ASN A 69 1.03 17.29 -22.10
N PRO A 70 1.16 15.95 -22.28
CA PRO A 70 1.01 15.01 -21.18
C PRO A 70 2.16 15.13 -20.17
N PRO A 71 2.00 14.65 -18.93
CA PRO A 71 3.05 14.65 -17.92
C PRO A 71 4.23 13.74 -18.36
N ASN A 72 5.42 14.06 -17.87
CA ASN A 72 6.60 13.23 -18.10
C ASN A 72 6.51 11.89 -17.36
N VAL A 73 5.80 11.86 -16.23
CA VAL A 73 5.69 10.67 -15.40
C VAL A 73 4.30 10.55 -14.75
N LEU A 74 3.77 9.33 -14.76
CA LEU A 74 2.63 8.91 -13.95
C LEU A 74 3.10 7.87 -12.92
N VAL A 75 2.97 8.20 -11.64
CA VAL A 75 3.14 7.24 -10.55
C VAL A 75 1.75 6.76 -10.12
N SER A 76 1.43 5.51 -10.41
CA SER A 76 0.16 4.88 -10.05
C SER A 76 0.34 3.95 -8.86
N ALA A 77 -0.54 4.08 -7.87
CA ALA A 77 -0.56 3.14 -6.75
C ALA A 77 -0.93 1.73 -7.22
N SER A 78 -0.36 0.76 -6.53
CA SER A 78 -0.73 -0.65 -6.51
C SER A 78 -0.51 -1.18 -5.08
N ALA A 79 -0.55 -2.48 -4.87
CA ALA A 79 -0.36 -3.06 -3.55
C ALA A 79 0.34 -4.42 -3.63
N ILE A 80 1.07 -4.81 -2.57
CA ILE A 80 1.68 -6.14 -2.45
C ILE A 80 0.67 -7.29 -2.45
N GLY A 81 -0.64 -6.99 -2.29
CA GLY A 81 -1.72 -7.95 -2.53
C GLY A 81 -1.67 -8.57 -3.92
N PHE A 82 -1.01 -7.91 -4.89
CA PHE A 82 -0.69 -8.44 -6.22
C PHE A 82 -0.08 -9.84 -6.16
N TYR A 83 0.78 -10.10 -5.19
CA TYR A 83 1.50 -11.37 -5.06
C TYR A 83 0.66 -12.50 -4.43
N GLY A 84 -0.40 -12.20 -3.67
CA GLY A 84 -1.19 -13.18 -2.93
C GLY A 84 -0.44 -13.84 -1.76
N ASP A 85 -0.87 -15.03 -1.35
CA ASP A 85 -0.22 -15.83 -0.31
C ASP A 85 0.92 -16.67 -0.92
N ARG A 86 2.15 -16.39 -0.52
CA ARG A 86 3.35 -17.04 -1.04
C ARG A 86 4.21 -17.67 0.08
N GLY A 87 3.64 -17.85 1.26
CA GLY A 87 4.34 -18.46 2.40
C GLY A 87 5.57 -17.67 2.81
N ASP A 88 6.75 -18.31 2.77
CA ASP A 88 8.05 -17.72 3.13
C ASP A 88 8.91 -17.32 1.92
N GLU A 89 8.37 -17.47 0.71
CA GLU A 89 9.02 -17.04 -0.53
C GLU A 89 9.33 -15.54 -0.50
N THR A 90 10.56 -15.19 -0.86
CA THR A 90 10.97 -13.78 -0.98
C THR A 90 10.62 -13.27 -2.38
N LEU A 91 9.84 -12.18 -2.44
CA LEU A 91 9.26 -11.63 -3.65
C LEU A 91 9.88 -10.27 -3.96
N ASP A 92 10.47 -10.15 -5.12
CA ASP A 92 11.00 -8.89 -5.66
C ASP A 92 9.98 -8.19 -6.57
N ASP A 93 10.41 -7.10 -7.20
CA ASP A 93 9.57 -6.27 -8.07
C ASP A 93 9.10 -7.01 -9.33
N GLU A 94 9.83 -8.04 -9.78
CA GLU A 94 9.55 -8.81 -10.99
C GLU A 94 8.81 -10.13 -10.70
N ALA A 95 8.56 -10.45 -9.43
CA ALA A 95 7.86 -11.67 -9.06
C ALA A 95 6.45 -11.73 -9.64
N SER A 96 6.06 -12.93 -10.09
CA SER A 96 4.76 -13.17 -10.72
C SER A 96 3.59 -12.96 -9.76
N PRO A 97 2.41 -12.50 -10.25
CA PRO A 97 1.21 -12.38 -9.44
C PRO A 97 0.61 -13.75 -9.08
N SER A 98 -0.27 -13.77 -8.10
CA SER A 98 -1.19 -14.86 -7.80
C SER A 98 -2.58 -14.53 -8.34
N ASP A 99 -3.27 -15.53 -8.92
CA ASP A 99 -4.62 -15.36 -9.48
C ASP A 99 -5.73 -15.77 -8.50
N GLU A 100 -5.37 -16.22 -7.31
CA GLU A 100 -6.30 -16.98 -6.47
C GLU A 100 -7.18 -16.10 -5.57
N THR A 101 -6.77 -14.84 -5.28
CA THR A 101 -7.45 -14.01 -4.30
C THR A 101 -8.13 -12.79 -4.89
N PHE A 102 -9.08 -12.21 -4.15
CA PHE A 102 -9.76 -10.99 -4.58
C PHE A 102 -8.79 -9.80 -4.71
N LEU A 103 -7.88 -9.62 -3.74
CA LEU A 103 -6.92 -8.50 -3.79
C LEU A 103 -5.89 -8.71 -4.89
N SER A 104 -5.42 -9.94 -5.12
CA SER A 104 -4.45 -10.22 -6.18
C SER A 104 -5.04 -9.89 -7.55
N ARG A 105 -6.23 -10.39 -7.85
CA ARG A 105 -6.93 -10.05 -9.10
C ARG A 105 -7.20 -8.56 -9.23
N THR A 106 -7.64 -7.92 -8.15
CA THR A 106 -7.89 -6.47 -8.16
C THR A 106 -6.62 -5.67 -8.43
N ALA A 107 -5.49 -6.06 -7.84
CA ALA A 107 -4.21 -5.38 -8.06
C ALA A 107 -3.70 -5.59 -9.50
N GLN A 108 -3.87 -6.78 -10.08
CA GLN A 108 -3.54 -7.05 -11.47
C GLN A 108 -4.38 -6.20 -12.43
N GLU A 109 -5.70 -6.18 -12.26
CA GLU A 109 -6.60 -5.33 -13.06
C GLU A 109 -6.26 -3.84 -12.89
N TRP A 110 -5.87 -3.43 -11.68
CA TRP A 110 -5.44 -2.06 -11.41
C TRP A 110 -4.16 -1.68 -12.16
N GLU A 111 -3.16 -2.56 -12.16
CA GLU A 111 -1.93 -2.35 -12.94
C GLU A 111 -2.19 -2.39 -14.46
N GLN A 112 -3.04 -3.31 -14.94
CA GLN A 112 -3.47 -3.40 -16.35
C GLN A 112 -4.22 -2.14 -16.81
N ALA A 113 -4.96 -1.47 -15.93
CA ALA A 113 -5.65 -0.22 -16.25
C ALA A 113 -4.70 0.91 -16.70
N THR A 114 -3.39 0.75 -16.47
CA THR A 114 -2.36 1.69 -16.93
C THR A 114 -1.74 1.34 -18.28
N ASP A 115 -2.07 0.19 -18.87
CA ASP A 115 -1.38 -0.37 -20.05
C ASP A 115 -1.52 0.50 -21.31
N LEU A 116 -2.55 1.34 -21.41
CA LEU A 116 -2.71 2.29 -22.51
C LEU A 116 -1.53 3.31 -22.61
N LEU A 117 -0.79 3.52 -21.52
CA LEU A 117 0.36 4.41 -21.49
C LEU A 117 1.72 3.71 -21.76
N GLN A 118 1.75 2.38 -21.92
CA GLN A 118 3.01 1.64 -22.09
C GLN A 118 3.79 2.07 -23.34
N ASP A 119 3.07 2.37 -24.43
CA ASP A 119 3.68 2.81 -25.69
C ASP A 119 3.70 4.34 -25.84
N SER A 120 3.43 5.08 -24.77
CA SER A 120 3.46 6.55 -24.75
C SER A 120 4.81 7.08 -24.27
N ASN A 121 5.02 8.38 -24.41
CA ASN A 121 6.20 9.06 -23.85
C ASN A 121 6.10 9.30 -22.32
N VAL A 122 4.99 8.90 -21.69
CA VAL A 122 4.77 9.05 -20.24
C VAL A 122 5.46 7.90 -19.51
N ARG A 123 6.47 8.19 -18.71
CA ARG A 123 7.10 7.19 -17.84
C ARG A 123 6.12 6.70 -16.78
N LEU A 124 5.84 5.42 -16.77
CA LEU A 124 4.91 4.80 -15.86
C LEU A 124 5.64 4.10 -14.71
N VAL A 125 5.27 4.40 -13.46
CA VAL A 125 5.72 3.71 -12.25
C VAL A 125 4.51 3.15 -11.50
N LYS A 126 4.50 1.84 -11.23
CA LYS A 126 3.43 1.13 -10.52
C LYS A 126 3.92 0.80 -9.10
N THR A 127 3.52 1.59 -8.09
CA THR A 127 4.04 1.44 -6.73
C THR A 127 3.22 0.43 -5.92
N ARG A 128 3.79 -0.76 -5.66
CA ARG A 128 3.18 -1.82 -4.85
C ARG A 128 3.44 -1.58 -3.37
N PHE A 129 2.49 -0.93 -2.71
CA PHE A 129 2.62 -0.61 -1.29
C PHE A 129 2.45 -1.82 -0.40
N GLY A 130 3.32 -1.96 0.59
CA GLY A 130 3.14 -2.84 1.74
C GLY A 130 2.13 -2.28 2.75
N ILE A 131 2.14 -2.84 3.96
CA ILE A 131 1.34 -2.34 5.08
C ILE A 131 1.89 -0.98 5.50
N VAL A 132 1.21 0.09 5.10
CA VAL A 132 1.62 1.46 5.46
C VAL A 132 1.34 1.72 6.93
N LEU A 133 2.39 2.04 7.69
CA LEU A 133 2.33 2.33 9.11
C LEU A 133 2.17 3.83 9.36
N SER A 134 1.00 4.22 9.89
CA SER A 134 0.70 5.57 10.34
C SER A 134 -0.21 5.53 11.56
N PRO A 135 0.05 6.31 12.61
CA PRO A 135 -0.85 6.40 13.76
C PRO A 135 -2.16 7.13 13.45
N GLN A 136 -2.20 7.92 12.35
CA GLN A 136 -3.38 8.68 11.92
C GLN A 136 -4.38 7.81 11.14
N GLY A 137 -3.92 6.69 10.55
CA GLY A 137 -4.80 5.86 9.69
C GLY A 137 -4.26 4.47 9.42
N GLY A 138 -5.02 3.70 8.63
CA GLY A 138 -4.61 2.37 8.19
C GLY A 138 -4.48 1.33 9.30
N ALA A 139 -3.70 0.27 9.00
CA ALA A 139 -3.58 -0.90 9.87
C ALA A 139 -3.05 -0.58 11.27
N LEU A 140 -2.04 0.30 11.39
CA LEU A 140 -1.46 0.64 12.70
C LEU A 140 -2.51 1.27 13.62
N LYS A 141 -3.29 2.23 13.13
CA LYS A 141 -4.35 2.88 13.91
C LYS A 141 -5.37 1.88 14.47
N GLU A 142 -5.77 0.92 13.65
CA GLU A 142 -6.73 -0.12 14.07
C GLU A 142 -6.12 -1.08 15.10
N LEU A 143 -4.84 -1.42 14.97
CA LEU A 143 -4.12 -2.26 15.93
C LEU A 143 -3.87 -1.55 17.26
N LEU A 144 -3.69 -0.23 17.29
CA LEU A 144 -3.43 0.50 18.53
C LEU A 144 -4.56 0.35 19.55
N ARG A 145 -5.83 0.25 19.12
CA ARG A 145 -6.96 0.10 20.03
C ARG A 145 -6.86 -1.17 20.89
N PRO A 146 -6.88 -2.39 20.33
CA PRO A 146 -6.79 -3.60 21.14
C PRO A 146 -5.49 -3.68 21.96
N PHE A 147 -4.36 -3.21 21.41
CA PHE A 147 -3.10 -3.23 22.13
C PHE A 147 -3.11 -2.34 23.37
N ASN A 148 -3.68 -1.13 23.29
CA ASN A 148 -3.81 -0.24 24.45
C ASN A 148 -4.66 -0.85 25.58
N PHE A 149 -5.63 -1.72 25.26
CA PHE A 149 -6.43 -2.47 26.23
C PHE A 149 -5.80 -3.81 26.63
N CYS A 150 -4.53 -4.06 26.33
CA CYS A 150 -3.82 -5.31 26.61
C CYS A 150 -4.47 -6.55 25.94
N LEU A 151 -5.23 -6.34 24.86
CA LEU A 151 -5.85 -7.39 24.03
C LEU A 151 -5.00 -7.74 22.80
N GLY A 152 -3.77 -7.27 22.72
CA GLY A 152 -2.84 -7.54 21.64
C GLY A 152 -2.32 -8.98 21.67
N GLY A 153 -2.14 -9.57 20.48
CA GLY A 153 -1.55 -10.88 20.33
C GLY A 153 -1.41 -11.29 18.86
N LYS A 154 -0.70 -12.39 18.64
CA LYS A 154 -0.52 -12.91 17.28
C LYS A 154 -1.84 -13.34 16.65
N VAL A 155 -1.95 -13.22 15.33
CA VAL A 155 -3.07 -13.70 14.54
C VAL A 155 -2.70 -15.05 13.91
N GLY A 156 -3.58 -16.04 14.06
CA GLY A 156 -3.32 -17.39 13.56
C GLY A 156 -2.10 -18.03 14.22
N ASN A 157 -1.20 -18.59 13.40
CA ASN A 157 0.05 -19.16 13.89
C ASN A 157 1.15 -18.09 14.14
N GLY A 158 0.99 -16.87 13.57
CA GLY A 158 1.91 -15.75 13.70
C GLY A 158 3.17 -15.87 12.84
N ARG A 159 3.26 -16.87 11.94
CA ARG A 159 4.42 -17.10 11.06
C ARG A 159 4.32 -16.39 9.72
N GLN A 160 3.11 -15.94 9.34
CA GLN A 160 2.89 -15.21 8.11
C GLN A 160 3.70 -13.91 8.10
N TYR A 161 4.36 -13.64 6.97
CA TYR A 161 5.14 -12.42 6.76
C TYR A 161 4.25 -11.22 6.46
N TRP A 162 4.58 -10.12 7.12
CA TRP A 162 4.00 -8.81 6.92
C TRP A 162 5.07 -7.86 6.39
N SER A 163 4.97 -7.48 5.13
CA SER A 163 5.83 -6.46 4.53
C SER A 163 5.22 -5.10 4.78
N TRP A 164 5.93 -4.27 5.51
CA TRP A 164 5.49 -2.98 6.03
C TRP A 164 6.37 -1.85 5.52
N VAL A 165 5.88 -0.62 5.63
CA VAL A 165 6.62 0.61 5.34
C VAL A 165 6.07 1.75 6.18
N THR A 166 6.89 2.72 6.60
CA THR A 166 6.40 3.92 7.28
C THR A 166 5.76 4.88 6.29
N ILE A 167 4.83 5.71 6.75
CA ILE A 167 4.22 6.75 5.90
C ILE A 167 5.27 7.72 5.37
N ASP A 168 6.30 8.03 6.14
CA ASP A 168 7.40 8.91 5.74
C ASP A 168 8.21 8.29 4.60
N ASP A 169 8.56 7.00 4.70
CA ASP A 169 9.25 6.29 3.62
C ASP A 169 8.36 6.12 2.38
N VAL A 170 7.03 6.00 2.52
CA VAL A 170 6.11 6.05 1.36
C VAL A 170 6.26 7.36 0.62
N VAL A 171 6.18 8.49 1.32
CA VAL A 171 6.29 9.82 0.70
C VAL A 171 7.65 10.00 0.03
N GLN A 172 8.73 9.63 0.72
CA GLN A 172 10.09 9.75 0.18
C GLN A 172 10.32 8.82 -1.02
N SER A 173 9.80 7.59 -0.99
CA SER A 173 9.87 6.66 -2.13
C SER A 173 9.12 7.19 -3.35
N LEU A 174 7.94 7.80 -3.17
CA LEU A 174 7.21 8.45 -4.24
C LEU A 174 8.00 9.61 -4.85
N MET A 175 8.57 10.48 -4.02
CA MET A 175 9.42 11.58 -4.46
C MET A 175 10.65 11.07 -5.22
N PHE A 176 11.27 10.00 -4.72
CA PHE A 176 12.41 9.36 -5.37
C PHE A 176 12.02 8.78 -6.73
N CYS A 177 10.87 8.10 -6.85
CA CYS A 177 10.36 7.60 -8.13
C CYS A 177 10.04 8.72 -9.13
N LEU A 178 9.55 9.87 -8.66
CA LEU A 178 9.31 11.03 -9.51
C LEU A 178 10.60 11.60 -10.09
N GLN A 179 11.64 11.74 -9.26
CA GLN A 179 12.91 12.39 -9.59
C GLN A 179 13.90 11.48 -10.35
N ASN A 180 13.79 10.16 -10.18
CA ASN A 180 14.70 9.20 -10.81
C ASN A 180 14.13 8.66 -12.12
N ASN A 181 14.62 9.17 -13.25
CA ASN A 181 14.17 8.78 -14.58
C ASN A 181 14.49 7.32 -14.96
N ALA A 182 15.41 6.66 -14.26
CA ALA A 182 15.75 5.25 -14.51
C ALA A 182 14.72 4.28 -13.91
N ILE A 183 13.84 4.75 -13.02
CA ILE A 183 12.82 3.91 -12.39
C ILE A 183 11.53 3.91 -13.21
N SER A 184 11.11 2.72 -13.65
CA SER A 184 9.85 2.50 -14.37
C SER A 184 9.27 1.12 -14.06
N GLY A 185 8.00 0.87 -14.46
CA GLY A 185 7.31 -0.38 -14.22
C GLY A 185 6.95 -0.60 -12.75
N PRO A 186 6.84 -1.87 -12.30
CA PRO A 186 6.50 -2.20 -10.92
C PRO A 186 7.65 -1.85 -9.96
N VAL A 187 7.29 -1.30 -8.80
CA VAL A 187 8.21 -0.90 -7.72
C VAL A 187 7.60 -1.28 -6.37
N ASN A 188 8.27 -2.13 -5.63
CA ASN A 188 7.87 -2.50 -4.27
C ASN A 188 8.21 -1.38 -3.28
N VAL A 189 7.21 -0.80 -2.66
CA VAL A 189 7.37 0.23 -1.62
C VAL A 189 7.11 -0.43 -0.27
N VAL A 190 8.14 -1.10 0.23
CA VAL A 190 8.18 -1.82 1.51
C VAL A 190 9.51 -1.58 2.20
N SER A 191 9.54 -1.68 3.53
CA SER A 191 10.82 -1.74 4.26
C SER A 191 11.63 -2.97 3.81
N PRO A 192 12.98 -2.88 3.73
CA PRO A 192 13.81 -4.03 3.35
C PRO A 192 13.72 -5.18 4.35
N ASN A 193 13.20 -4.94 5.55
CA ASN A 193 13.09 -5.90 6.64
C ASN A 193 11.63 -6.31 6.87
N ALA A 194 11.10 -7.18 6.02
CA ALA A 194 9.81 -7.83 6.29
C ALA A 194 9.89 -8.62 7.59
N CYS A 195 8.80 -8.64 8.35
CA CYS A 195 8.73 -9.37 9.63
C CYS A 195 7.54 -10.32 9.65
N THR A 196 7.61 -11.34 10.50
CA THR A 196 6.45 -12.18 10.78
C THR A 196 5.43 -11.41 11.62
N ASN A 197 4.16 -11.82 11.55
CA ASN A 197 3.12 -11.24 12.42
C ASN A 197 3.50 -11.32 13.91
N LEU A 198 4.12 -12.41 14.35
CA LEU A 198 4.57 -12.56 15.75
C LEU A 198 5.64 -11.52 16.11
N GLU A 199 6.61 -11.28 15.23
CA GLU A 199 7.64 -10.24 15.43
C GLU A 199 7.02 -8.85 15.47
N PHE A 200 6.11 -8.55 14.53
CA PHE A 200 5.37 -7.29 14.51
C PHE A 200 4.62 -7.04 15.82
N VAL A 201 3.88 -8.05 16.27
CA VAL A 201 3.08 -7.97 17.52
C VAL A 201 3.98 -7.75 18.73
N LYS A 202 5.12 -8.46 18.82
CA LYS A 202 6.09 -8.27 19.90
C LYS A 202 6.72 -6.87 19.87
N ALA A 203 7.13 -6.38 18.71
CA ALA A 203 7.69 -5.04 18.53
C ALA A 203 6.70 -3.97 18.97
N LEU A 204 5.44 -4.05 18.49
CA LEU A 204 4.39 -3.09 18.86
C LEU A 204 4.08 -3.15 20.36
N GLY A 205 3.98 -4.35 20.94
CA GLY A 205 3.76 -4.53 22.38
C GLY A 205 4.88 -3.96 23.23
N SER A 206 6.14 -4.16 22.81
CA SER A 206 7.32 -3.59 23.47
C SER A 206 7.28 -2.06 23.47
N VAL A 207 7.07 -1.44 22.31
CA VAL A 207 6.98 0.03 22.17
C VAL A 207 5.82 0.61 22.97
N LEU A 208 4.68 -0.06 22.99
CA LEU A 208 3.51 0.36 23.78
C LEU A 208 3.64 0.04 25.27
N ARG A 209 4.61 -0.78 25.67
CA ARG A 209 4.74 -1.35 27.01
C ARG A 209 3.46 -2.09 27.43
N ARG A 210 2.96 -2.93 26.53
CA ARG A 210 1.72 -3.71 26.71
C ARG A 210 1.99 -5.19 26.47
N PRO A 211 1.40 -6.10 27.26
CA PRO A 211 1.50 -7.52 27.02
C PRO A 211 0.82 -7.91 25.69
N THR A 212 1.36 -8.94 25.04
CA THR A 212 0.85 -9.47 23.75
C THR A 212 0.56 -10.96 23.84
N ILE A 213 -0.14 -11.34 24.90
CA ILE A 213 -0.35 -12.74 25.28
C ILE A 213 -1.69 -13.33 24.80
N LEU A 214 -2.60 -12.49 24.27
CA LEU A 214 -3.91 -12.93 23.81
C LEU A 214 -3.92 -13.19 22.31
N PRO A 215 -3.71 -14.44 21.84
CA PRO A 215 -3.72 -14.72 20.42
C PRO A 215 -5.14 -14.58 19.85
N LEU A 216 -5.26 -14.10 18.63
CA LEU A 216 -6.47 -14.17 17.82
C LEU A 216 -6.41 -15.44 16.95
N PRO A 217 -7.10 -16.53 17.28
CA PRO A 217 -7.09 -17.73 16.45
C PRO A 217 -7.61 -17.44 15.06
N GLY A 218 -6.99 -18.04 14.03
CA GLY A 218 -7.34 -17.77 12.63
C GLY A 218 -8.82 -18.06 12.32
N PHE A 219 -9.42 -19.11 12.94
CA PHE A 219 -10.84 -19.40 12.73
C PHE A 219 -11.75 -18.29 13.29
N VAL A 220 -11.37 -17.67 14.42
CA VAL A 220 -12.11 -16.53 14.98
C VAL A 220 -12.01 -15.32 14.06
N ALA A 221 -10.81 -15.01 13.58
CA ALA A 221 -10.61 -13.92 12.62
C ALA A 221 -11.48 -14.12 11.36
N ARG A 222 -11.49 -15.34 10.79
CA ARG A 222 -12.34 -15.70 9.64
C ARG A 222 -13.85 -15.56 9.93
N THR A 223 -14.30 -15.98 11.11
CA THR A 223 -15.72 -15.87 11.49
C THR A 223 -16.16 -14.41 11.59
N VAL A 224 -15.32 -13.55 12.18
CA VAL A 224 -15.64 -12.13 12.38
C VAL A 224 -15.52 -11.31 11.11
N LEU A 225 -14.41 -11.46 10.39
CA LEU A 225 -14.06 -10.60 9.24
C LEU A 225 -14.26 -11.29 7.87
N GLY A 226 -14.49 -12.62 7.86
CA GLY A 226 -14.66 -13.38 6.62
C GLY A 226 -13.38 -13.41 5.78
N GLU A 227 -13.53 -13.32 4.47
CA GLU A 227 -12.46 -13.30 3.48
C GLU A 227 -11.43 -12.18 3.72
N MET A 228 -11.87 -11.02 4.25
CA MET A 228 -10.98 -9.93 4.62
C MET A 228 -9.92 -10.36 5.65
N ALA A 229 -10.28 -11.26 6.60
CA ALA A 229 -9.31 -11.79 7.56
C ALA A 229 -8.22 -12.63 6.87
N GLU A 230 -8.64 -13.44 5.90
CA GLU A 230 -7.72 -14.29 5.14
C GLU A 230 -6.69 -13.43 4.42
N GLU A 231 -7.16 -12.50 3.60
CA GLU A 231 -6.28 -11.74 2.71
C GLU A 231 -5.48 -10.62 3.42
N LEU A 232 -6.00 -10.02 4.49
CA LEU A 232 -5.30 -8.90 5.17
C LEU A 232 -4.50 -9.33 6.40
N LEU A 233 -4.83 -10.46 7.03
CA LEU A 233 -4.22 -10.84 8.31
C LEU A 233 -3.47 -12.17 8.28
N LEU A 234 -3.96 -13.13 7.48
CA LEU A 234 -3.46 -14.51 7.51
C LEU A 234 -2.55 -14.86 6.33
N HIS A 235 -2.68 -14.16 5.19
CA HIS A 235 -1.76 -14.33 4.07
C HIS A 235 -0.34 -13.92 4.43
N SER A 236 0.60 -14.61 3.84
CA SER A 236 2.03 -14.40 4.00
C SER A 236 2.61 -13.84 2.70
N THR A 237 3.14 -12.63 2.77
CA THR A 237 3.71 -11.95 1.59
C THR A 237 5.02 -11.28 2.00
N ARG A 238 6.14 -11.99 1.76
CA ARG A 238 7.48 -11.52 2.09
C ARG A 238 8.09 -10.80 0.91
N VAL A 239 7.97 -9.48 0.89
CA VAL A 239 8.38 -8.62 -0.23
C VAL A 239 9.65 -7.84 0.10
N VAL A 240 10.51 -7.65 -0.91
CA VAL A 240 11.74 -6.86 -0.84
C VAL A 240 11.71 -5.73 -1.88
N PRO A 241 12.26 -4.53 -1.54
CA PRO A 241 12.23 -3.36 -2.40
C PRO A 241 13.49 -3.28 -3.29
N ASN A 242 13.79 -4.34 -4.06
CA ASN A 242 15.07 -4.45 -4.77
C ASN A 242 15.30 -3.27 -5.71
N LYS A 243 14.32 -2.89 -6.51
CA LYS A 243 14.44 -1.78 -7.46
C LYS A 243 14.77 -0.44 -6.78
N LEU A 244 14.16 -0.14 -5.64
CA LEU A 244 14.50 1.06 -4.87
C LEU A 244 15.95 1.02 -4.37
N LEU A 245 16.39 -0.11 -3.81
CA LEU A 245 17.74 -0.28 -3.27
C LEU A 245 18.81 -0.23 -4.37
N GLU A 246 18.59 -0.90 -5.49
CA GLU A 246 19.50 -0.91 -6.66
C GLU A 246 19.70 0.49 -7.26
N HIS A 247 18.67 1.36 -7.17
CA HIS A 247 18.77 2.74 -7.63
C HIS A 247 19.25 3.71 -6.52
N GLY A 248 19.65 3.18 -5.33
CA GLY A 248 20.29 3.98 -4.29
C GLY A 248 19.33 4.64 -3.30
N TYR A 249 18.04 4.22 -3.25
CA TYR A 249 17.12 4.71 -2.23
C TYR A 249 17.56 4.23 -0.83
N GLN A 250 17.57 5.13 0.13
CA GLN A 250 17.89 4.82 1.52
C GLN A 250 16.64 4.98 2.38
N PHE A 251 16.17 3.88 2.94
CA PHE A 251 15.05 3.90 3.89
C PHE A 251 15.46 4.61 5.17
N ARG A 252 14.59 5.50 5.64
CA ARG A 252 14.80 6.27 6.86
C ARG A 252 14.69 5.40 8.11
N ASP A 253 13.66 4.57 8.14
CA ASP A 253 13.29 3.77 9.31
C ASP A 253 13.18 2.28 8.95
N PRO A 254 14.30 1.57 8.62
CA PRO A 254 14.25 0.19 8.15
C PRO A 254 14.04 -0.84 9.27
N VAL A 255 14.21 -0.44 10.55
CA VAL A 255 14.05 -1.31 11.72
C VAL A 255 12.68 -1.08 12.36
N LEU A 256 11.86 -2.14 12.42
CA LEU A 256 10.45 -2.04 12.84
C LEU A 256 10.26 -1.38 14.21
N THR A 257 11.07 -1.77 15.21
CA THR A 257 10.94 -1.25 16.59
C THR A 257 11.22 0.25 16.64
N ASP A 258 12.22 0.70 15.90
CA ASP A 258 12.62 2.12 15.84
C ASP A 258 11.55 2.92 15.08
N ALA A 259 11.09 2.41 13.93
CA ALA A 259 10.00 2.97 13.16
C ALA A 259 8.72 3.16 14.01
N LEU A 260 8.30 2.11 14.74
CA LEU A 260 7.15 2.20 15.63
C LEU A 260 7.37 3.19 16.77
N SER A 261 8.57 3.26 17.33
CA SER A 261 8.91 4.21 18.41
C SER A 261 8.83 5.66 17.93
N ILE A 262 9.32 5.95 16.74
CA ILE A 262 9.26 7.27 16.10
C ILE A 262 7.81 7.63 15.80
N LEU A 263 7.07 6.77 15.10
CA LEU A 263 5.68 7.00 14.70
C LEU A 263 4.75 7.25 15.89
N LEU A 264 5.02 6.62 17.04
CA LEU A 264 4.19 6.72 18.24
C LEU A 264 4.71 7.77 19.25
N GLY A 265 5.74 8.56 18.89
CA GLY A 265 6.31 9.59 19.75
C GLY A 265 6.92 9.01 21.05
N ARG A 266 7.43 7.77 20.96
CA ARG A 266 8.02 7.04 22.10
C ARG A 266 9.52 6.85 21.96
N SER A 267 10.16 7.60 21.08
CA SER A 267 11.62 7.64 20.97
C SER A 267 12.16 8.09 22.32
N GLY A 268 12.82 7.21 23.04
CA GLY A 268 13.46 7.54 24.30
C GLY A 268 14.47 8.67 24.04
N LYS A 269 14.45 9.68 24.89
CA LYS A 269 15.57 10.60 25.07
C LYS A 269 16.76 9.76 25.54
N ASN A 270 17.57 9.30 24.60
CA ASN A 270 18.91 8.77 24.85
C ASN A 270 19.75 9.08 23.64
N HIS A 271 20.12 10.32 23.49
CA HIS A 271 21.35 10.78 22.88
C HIS A 271 21.75 12.04 23.68
N ASP A 272 22.35 11.81 24.83
CA ASP A 272 23.35 12.68 25.43
C ASP A 272 24.69 11.99 25.30
#